data_94711241c2643139841ffd2c6af1ab6a
#
_entry.id   94711241c2643139841ffd2c6af1ab6a
#
_cell.length_a   1.000
_cell.length_b   1.000
_cell.length_c   1.000
_cell.angle_alpha   90.00
_cell.angle_beta   90.00
_cell.angle_gamma   90.00
#
_symmetry.space_group_name_H-M   'P 1'
#
loop_
_entity.id
_entity.type
_entity.pdbx_description
1 polymer ?
#
loop_
_entity_poly.entity_id
_entity_poly.type
_entity_poly.pdbx_seq_one_letter_code
_entity_poly.pdbx_strand_id
1 'polypeptide(L)'
;LIAKTTGAQWIDGKRNADFSLNASDAVSEILKNKPTLTFITTPNNPTGGAVKLAEIQKLADAAKEVGGLLVVDEAYAEFSQEASAVTLIANNPHVIVIRTMSKAFAFAGARLGYLVSDVAVKDAMMIVRLPYHLSALTQAAAQVAIDHRAELLSGVSTLIAARAQVVKALNDMGLTTIESSANFVLFTGFKQDSPQLWAALLEKGVLIRDVGLSGYLRVTIGNE
;
A
#
# COMPACT_ATOMS: atom_id res chain seq x y z
N LEU A 1 14.52 -0.35 -4.20
CA LEU A 1 15.73 0.31 -3.69
C LEU A 1 16.40 -0.53 -2.59
N ILE A 2 15.67 -0.90 -1.52
CA ILE A 2 16.21 -1.67 -0.36
C ILE A 2 16.83 -2.99 -0.82
N ALA A 3 16.14 -3.79 -1.63
CA ALA A 3 16.68 -5.05 -2.12
C ALA A 3 18.02 -4.88 -2.86
N LYS A 4 18.16 -3.82 -3.67
CA LYS A 4 19.41 -3.49 -4.34
C LYS A 4 20.53 -3.10 -3.38
N THR A 5 20.23 -2.38 -2.30
CA THR A 5 21.22 -1.96 -1.30
C THR A 5 21.71 -3.12 -0.43
N THR A 6 20.91 -4.16 -0.27
CA THR A 6 21.28 -5.38 0.47
C THR A 6 21.96 -6.43 -0.39
N GLY A 7 22.15 -6.17 -1.71
CA GLY A 7 22.71 -7.14 -2.64
C GLY A 7 21.77 -8.29 -3.02
N ALA A 8 20.49 -8.23 -2.59
CA ALA A 8 19.50 -9.25 -2.95
C ALA A 8 19.15 -9.16 -4.45
N GLN A 9 18.90 -10.30 -5.06
CA GLN A 9 18.31 -10.34 -6.40
C GLN A 9 16.89 -9.79 -6.33
N TRP A 10 16.53 -8.96 -7.32
CA TRP A 10 15.21 -8.37 -7.43
C TRP A 10 14.55 -8.82 -8.73
N ILE A 11 13.34 -9.32 -8.62
CA ILE A 11 12.48 -9.69 -9.75
C ILE A 11 11.23 -8.82 -9.66
N ASP A 12 10.95 -8.10 -10.73
CA ASP A 12 9.82 -7.20 -10.79
C ASP A 12 8.61 -7.92 -11.39
N GLY A 13 7.61 -8.17 -10.56
CA GLY A 13 6.33 -8.73 -10.98
C GLY A 13 5.52 -7.70 -11.77
N LYS A 14 4.86 -8.13 -12.83
CA LYS A 14 4.07 -7.25 -13.70
C LYS A 14 2.62 -7.17 -13.22
N ARG A 15 2.01 -6.01 -13.40
CA ARG A 15 0.56 -5.81 -13.36
C ARG A 15 0.02 -5.69 -14.79
N ASN A 16 -1.28 -5.90 -14.96
CA ASN A 16 -1.98 -5.68 -16.22
C ASN A 16 -1.91 -4.20 -16.64
N ALA A 17 -2.32 -3.90 -17.87
CA ALA A 17 -2.34 -2.52 -18.40
C ALA A 17 -3.27 -1.58 -17.60
N ASP A 18 -4.30 -2.12 -16.96
CA ASP A 18 -5.21 -1.43 -16.05
C ASP A 18 -4.71 -1.38 -14.59
N PHE A 19 -3.48 -1.81 -14.34
CA PHE A 19 -2.83 -1.95 -13.05
C PHE A 19 -3.43 -3.01 -12.12
N SER A 20 -4.38 -3.81 -12.56
CA SER A 20 -4.87 -4.96 -11.79
C SER A 20 -3.78 -6.04 -11.65
N LEU A 21 -3.88 -6.86 -10.61
CA LEU A 21 -3.03 -8.03 -10.45
C LEU A 21 -3.68 -9.25 -11.14
N ASN A 22 -2.92 -9.93 -12.01
CA ASN A 22 -3.27 -11.28 -12.42
C ASN A 22 -2.65 -12.27 -11.43
N ALA A 23 -3.46 -12.85 -10.55
CA ALA A 23 -2.97 -13.76 -9.52
C ALA A 23 -2.36 -15.03 -10.12
N SER A 24 -2.86 -15.53 -11.26
CA SER A 24 -2.31 -16.74 -11.90
C SER A 24 -0.91 -16.49 -12.46
N ASP A 25 -0.67 -15.33 -13.07
CA ASP A 25 0.65 -14.95 -13.56
C ASP A 25 1.62 -14.74 -12.40
N ALA A 26 1.17 -14.09 -11.32
CA ALA A 26 1.97 -13.88 -10.12
C ALA A 26 2.36 -15.20 -9.46
N VAL A 27 1.43 -16.17 -9.34
CA VAL A 27 1.70 -17.54 -8.87
C VAL A 27 2.74 -18.21 -9.75
N SER A 28 2.60 -18.15 -11.07
CA SER A 28 3.55 -18.72 -12.02
C SER A 28 4.95 -18.15 -11.86
N GLU A 29 5.06 -16.82 -11.65
CA GLU A 29 6.35 -16.17 -11.41
C GLU A 29 6.96 -16.57 -10.05
N ILE A 30 6.16 -16.75 -9.00
CA ILE A 30 6.64 -17.25 -7.70
C ILE A 30 7.20 -18.69 -7.85
N LEU A 31 6.44 -19.58 -8.45
CA LEU A 31 6.84 -20.99 -8.62
C LEU A 31 8.10 -21.13 -9.49
N LYS A 32 8.21 -20.31 -10.54
CA LYS A 32 9.35 -20.30 -11.47
C LYS A 32 10.63 -19.79 -10.80
N ASN A 33 10.54 -18.66 -10.11
CA ASN A 33 11.72 -17.94 -9.59
C ASN A 33 12.07 -18.33 -8.14
N LYS A 34 11.16 -18.98 -7.43
CA LYS A 34 11.33 -19.46 -6.05
C LYS A 34 11.93 -18.41 -5.10
N PRO A 35 11.32 -17.23 -5.01
CA PRO A 35 11.85 -16.14 -4.19
C PRO A 35 11.76 -16.49 -2.69
N THR A 36 12.76 -16.10 -1.92
CA THR A 36 12.73 -16.18 -0.46
C THR A 36 11.67 -15.24 0.13
N LEU A 37 11.47 -14.07 -0.48
CA LEU A 37 10.48 -13.07 -0.09
C LEU A 37 9.68 -12.62 -1.30
N THR A 38 8.36 -12.72 -1.19
CA THR A 38 7.42 -12.14 -2.16
C THR A 38 6.72 -10.96 -1.49
N PHE A 39 6.72 -9.79 -2.16
CA PHE A 39 5.99 -8.60 -1.69
C PHE A 39 4.78 -8.33 -2.56
N ILE A 40 3.63 -8.10 -1.93
CA ILE A 40 2.41 -7.61 -2.59
C ILE A 40 1.87 -6.40 -1.83
N THR A 41 1.51 -5.35 -2.56
CA THR A 41 0.92 -4.14 -1.98
C THR A 41 -0.58 -4.09 -2.27
N THR A 42 -1.40 -3.92 -1.22
CA THR A 42 -2.86 -3.84 -1.33
C THR A 42 -3.47 -2.98 -0.21
N PRO A 43 -4.13 -1.86 -0.55
CA PRO A 43 -4.16 -1.16 -1.85
C PRO A 43 -2.79 -0.72 -2.34
N ASN A 44 -2.57 -0.82 -3.66
CA ASN A 44 -1.29 -0.52 -4.27
C ASN A 44 -1.04 0.99 -4.38
N ASN A 45 0.17 1.43 -4.13
CA ASN A 45 0.63 2.79 -4.42
C ASN A 45 1.62 2.75 -5.61
N PRO A 46 1.38 3.49 -6.71
CA PRO A 46 0.52 4.68 -6.83
C PRO A 46 -0.88 4.43 -7.43
N THR A 47 -1.27 3.22 -7.76
CA THR A 47 -2.45 2.95 -8.57
C THR A 47 -3.77 2.93 -7.79
N GLY A 48 -3.73 2.62 -6.48
CA GLY A 48 -4.90 2.57 -5.60
C GLY A 48 -5.64 1.24 -5.58
N GLY A 49 -5.37 0.35 -6.55
CA GLY A 49 -6.10 -0.91 -6.67
C GLY A 49 -5.86 -1.86 -5.50
N ALA A 50 -6.93 -2.49 -5.01
CA ALA A 50 -6.88 -3.54 -3.99
C ALA A 50 -6.82 -4.94 -4.64
N VAL A 51 -6.26 -5.89 -3.90
CA VAL A 51 -6.21 -7.31 -4.27
C VAL A 51 -7.16 -8.07 -3.36
N LYS A 52 -8.00 -8.91 -3.93
CA LYS A 52 -8.96 -9.72 -3.16
C LYS A 52 -8.25 -10.72 -2.27
N LEU A 53 -8.79 -10.96 -1.07
CA LEU A 53 -8.21 -11.89 -0.09
C LEU A 53 -7.98 -13.30 -0.68
N ALA A 54 -8.90 -13.79 -1.52
CA ALA A 54 -8.77 -15.09 -2.18
C ALA A 54 -7.59 -15.13 -3.18
N GLU A 55 -7.20 -14.01 -3.78
CA GLU A 55 -6.02 -13.92 -4.63
C GLU A 55 -4.74 -13.89 -3.80
N ILE A 56 -4.76 -13.17 -2.67
CA ILE A 56 -3.64 -13.18 -1.71
C ILE A 56 -3.40 -14.59 -1.17
N GLN A 57 -4.47 -15.38 -0.89
CA GLN A 57 -4.33 -16.77 -0.48
C GLN A 57 -3.60 -17.62 -1.54
N LYS A 58 -3.91 -17.46 -2.84
CA LYS A 58 -3.18 -18.16 -3.91
C LYS A 58 -1.69 -17.83 -3.93
N LEU A 59 -1.34 -16.57 -3.69
CA LEU A 59 0.07 -16.15 -3.58
C LEU A 59 0.73 -16.75 -2.34
N ALA A 60 0.00 -16.84 -1.22
CA ALA A 60 0.49 -17.48 0.00
C ALA A 60 0.76 -18.98 -0.23
N ASP A 61 -0.17 -19.68 -0.89
CA ASP A 61 -0.01 -21.11 -1.21
C ASP A 61 1.24 -21.34 -2.09
N ALA A 62 1.43 -20.51 -3.12
CA ALA A 62 2.61 -20.57 -3.98
C ALA A 62 3.91 -20.25 -3.22
N ALA A 63 3.90 -19.22 -2.35
CA ALA A 63 5.06 -18.90 -1.52
C ALA A 63 5.42 -20.06 -0.57
N LYS A 64 4.42 -20.71 0.02
CA LYS A 64 4.61 -21.89 0.85
C LYS A 64 5.25 -23.05 0.08
N GLU A 65 4.78 -23.32 -1.14
CA GLU A 65 5.27 -24.40 -2.00
C GLU A 65 6.77 -24.24 -2.30
N VAL A 66 7.25 -23.02 -2.46
CA VAL A 66 8.67 -22.75 -2.71
C VAL A 66 9.51 -22.52 -1.44
N GLY A 67 8.91 -22.62 -0.25
CA GLY A 67 9.58 -22.39 1.04
C GLY A 67 9.89 -20.90 1.30
N GLY A 68 9.18 -19.99 0.64
CA GLY A 68 9.32 -18.54 0.79
C GLY A 68 8.31 -17.92 1.76
N LEU A 69 8.48 -16.61 2.03
CA LEU A 69 7.56 -15.80 2.81
C LEU A 69 6.77 -14.86 1.89
N LEU A 70 5.50 -14.63 2.22
CA LEU A 70 4.67 -13.61 1.58
C LEU A 70 4.52 -12.41 2.50
N VAL A 71 4.98 -11.24 2.05
CA VAL A 71 4.81 -9.96 2.75
C VAL A 71 3.70 -9.17 2.05
N VAL A 72 2.62 -8.90 2.77
CA VAL A 72 1.48 -8.11 2.31
C VAL A 72 1.57 -6.72 2.91
N ASP A 73 1.81 -5.72 2.06
CA ASP A 73 1.82 -4.31 2.48
C ASP A 73 0.40 -3.74 2.44
N GLU A 74 -0.16 -3.54 3.61
CA GLU A 74 -1.51 -3.00 3.85
C GLU A 74 -1.47 -1.55 4.36
N ALA A 75 -0.54 -0.73 3.91
CA ALA A 75 -0.41 0.65 4.36
C ALA A 75 -1.68 1.52 4.16
N TYR A 76 -2.62 1.08 3.33
CA TYR A 76 -3.88 1.78 3.02
C TYR A 76 -5.13 0.94 3.31
N ALA A 77 -5.01 -0.14 4.08
CA ALA A 77 -6.09 -1.10 4.30
C ALA A 77 -7.35 -0.48 4.92
N GLU A 78 -7.19 0.53 5.78
CA GLU A 78 -8.31 1.20 6.44
C GLU A 78 -9.24 1.95 5.46
N PHE A 79 -8.77 2.26 4.25
CA PHE A 79 -9.56 2.91 3.19
C PHE A 79 -10.20 1.90 2.23
N SER A 80 -9.90 0.60 2.38
CA SER A 80 -10.38 -0.49 1.53
C SER A 80 -11.56 -1.20 2.17
N GLN A 81 -12.43 -1.76 1.31
CA GLN A 81 -13.50 -2.66 1.75
C GLN A 81 -13.07 -4.14 1.72
N GLU A 82 -11.90 -4.44 1.17
CA GLU A 82 -11.37 -5.79 1.14
C GLU A 82 -10.95 -6.25 2.55
N ALA A 83 -11.17 -7.53 2.82
CA ALA A 83 -10.75 -8.13 4.08
C ALA A 83 -9.21 -8.15 4.18
N SER A 84 -8.70 -7.91 5.39
CA SER A 84 -7.26 -7.90 5.65
C SER A 84 -6.65 -9.29 5.56
N ALA A 85 -5.46 -9.37 4.98
CA ALA A 85 -4.63 -10.58 4.96
C ALA A 85 -4.16 -11.03 6.36
N VAL A 86 -4.33 -10.22 7.40
CA VAL A 86 -4.12 -10.65 8.79
C VAL A 86 -4.94 -11.89 9.13
N THR A 87 -6.14 -12.05 8.54
CA THR A 87 -7.00 -13.22 8.75
C THR A 87 -6.41 -14.53 8.21
N LEU A 88 -5.43 -14.45 7.29
CA LEU A 88 -4.76 -15.60 6.72
C LEU A 88 -3.67 -16.19 7.62
N ILE A 89 -3.09 -15.38 8.51
CA ILE A 89 -1.86 -15.72 9.27
C ILE A 89 -2.05 -16.99 10.11
N ALA A 90 -3.22 -17.15 10.73
CA ALA A 90 -3.49 -18.30 11.60
C ALA A 90 -3.27 -19.66 10.92
N ASN A 91 -3.56 -19.74 9.61
CA ASN A 91 -3.38 -20.96 8.82
C ASN A 91 -2.15 -20.89 7.86
N ASN A 92 -1.49 -19.75 7.80
CA ASN A 92 -0.38 -19.46 6.89
C ASN A 92 0.73 -18.72 7.66
N PRO A 93 1.52 -19.42 8.52
CA PRO A 93 2.54 -18.78 9.36
C PRO A 93 3.66 -18.10 8.58
N HIS A 94 3.77 -18.34 7.28
CA HIS A 94 4.70 -17.69 6.35
C HIS A 94 4.16 -16.37 5.75
N VAL A 95 2.93 -15.97 6.09
CA VAL A 95 2.35 -14.67 5.70
C VAL A 95 2.68 -13.63 6.76
N ILE A 96 3.15 -12.47 6.29
CA ILE A 96 3.50 -11.30 7.09
C ILE A 96 2.67 -10.14 6.57
N VAL A 97 1.97 -9.43 7.44
CA VAL A 97 1.24 -8.21 7.06
C VAL A 97 1.95 -7.01 7.66
N ILE A 98 2.27 -6.02 6.84
CA ILE A 98 2.87 -4.75 7.31
C ILE A 98 1.86 -3.62 7.18
N ARG A 99 1.82 -2.76 8.20
CA ARG A 99 0.92 -1.62 8.31
C ARG A 99 1.63 -0.37 8.80
N THR A 100 1.00 0.77 8.65
CA THR A 100 1.53 2.06 9.10
C THR A 100 0.47 2.89 9.80
N MET A 101 0.86 3.65 10.79
CA MET A 101 0.02 4.69 11.39
C MET A 101 0.10 6.02 10.61
N SER A 102 0.90 6.09 9.57
CA SER A 102 1.14 7.33 8.79
C SER A 102 -0.05 7.81 7.97
N LYS A 103 -1.05 6.95 7.71
CA LYS A 103 -2.15 7.23 6.77
C LYS A 103 -3.47 7.43 7.52
N ALA A 104 -4.21 6.37 7.81
CA ALA A 104 -5.52 6.45 8.45
C ALA A 104 -5.49 7.11 9.84
N PHE A 105 -4.42 6.91 10.60
CA PHE A 105 -4.20 7.55 11.90
C PHE A 105 -3.66 8.98 11.82
N ALA A 106 -3.42 9.53 10.61
CA ALA A 106 -2.81 10.85 10.42
C ALA A 106 -1.48 11.06 11.16
N PHE A 107 -0.74 9.97 11.45
CA PHE A 107 0.43 9.95 12.34
C PHE A 107 1.76 9.86 11.57
N ALA A 108 1.82 10.51 10.40
CA ALA A 108 2.98 10.43 9.49
C ALA A 108 4.29 10.94 10.11
N GLY A 109 4.21 11.97 10.96
CA GLY A 109 5.38 12.57 11.62
C GLY A 109 6.06 11.65 12.64
N ALA A 110 5.33 10.69 13.23
CA ALA A 110 5.86 9.76 14.22
C ALA A 110 6.74 8.64 13.62
N ARG A 111 6.74 8.45 12.29
CA ARG A 111 7.53 7.42 11.59
C ARG A 111 7.30 6.01 12.13
N LEU A 112 6.04 5.66 12.40
CA LEU A 112 5.65 4.38 13.00
C LEU A 112 4.91 3.49 12.00
N GLY A 113 5.38 2.25 11.91
CA GLY A 113 4.71 1.13 11.28
C GLY A 113 4.81 -0.10 12.17
N TYR A 114 4.07 -1.13 11.84
CA TYR A 114 4.07 -2.39 12.57
C TYR A 114 3.86 -3.56 11.61
N LEU A 115 4.26 -4.73 12.05
CA LEU A 115 3.98 -5.98 11.36
C LEU A 115 3.11 -6.89 12.23
N VAL A 116 2.30 -7.71 11.57
CA VAL A 116 1.53 -8.80 12.17
C VAL A 116 2.00 -10.09 11.48
N SER A 117 2.40 -11.08 12.27
CA SER A 117 2.97 -12.32 11.75
C SER A 117 2.86 -13.44 12.79
N ASP A 118 3.23 -14.65 12.38
CA ASP A 118 3.53 -15.74 13.32
C ASP A 118 4.65 -15.35 14.29
N VAL A 119 4.63 -15.96 15.48
CA VAL A 119 5.61 -15.70 16.55
C VAL A 119 7.05 -15.96 16.10
N ALA A 120 7.28 -17.03 15.31
CA ALA A 120 8.62 -17.36 14.82
C ALA A 120 9.20 -16.26 13.91
N VAL A 121 8.37 -15.65 13.05
CA VAL A 121 8.79 -14.51 12.24
C VAL A 121 9.09 -13.29 13.11
N LYS A 122 8.20 -12.98 14.05
CA LYS A 122 8.40 -11.87 15.01
C LYS A 122 9.73 -12.04 15.77
N ASP A 123 10.01 -13.22 16.28
CA ASP A 123 11.22 -13.50 17.04
C ASP A 123 12.49 -13.35 16.18
N ALA A 124 12.45 -13.82 14.93
CA ALA A 124 13.54 -13.59 13.97
C ALA A 124 13.77 -12.10 13.69
N MET A 125 12.68 -11.32 13.52
CA MET A 125 12.78 -9.85 13.32
C MET A 125 13.36 -9.15 14.56
N MET A 126 13.07 -9.63 15.76
CA MET A 126 13.62 -9.06 17.00
C MET A 126 15.14 -9.21 17.09
N ILE A 127 15.72 -10.24 16.50
CA ILE A 127 17.17 -10.45 16.47
C ILE A 127 17.89 -9.44 15.58
N VAL A 128 17.27 -9.07 14.44
CA VAL A 128 17.91 -8.26 13.40
C VAL A 128 17.53 -6.79 13.45
N ARG A 129 16.51 -6.42 14.21
CA ARG A 129 16.08 -5.02 14.34
C ARG A 129 17.15 -4.18 15.00
N LEU A 130 17.25 -2.91 14.62
CA LEU A 130 18.12 -1.95 15.30
C LEU A 130 17.66 -1.76 16.75
N PRO A 131 18.58 -1.73 17.73
CA PRO A 131 18.26 -1.32 19.09
C PRO A 131 17.79 0.15 19.07
N TYR A 132 16.85 0.47 19.96
CA TYR A 132 16.32 1.83 20.13
C TYR A 132 15.74 2.46 18.85
N HIS A 133 15.26 1.65 17.89
CA HIS A 133 14.74 2.10 16.58
C HIS A 133 13.51 3.01 16.70
N LEU A 134 12.77 2.97 17.81
CA LEU A 134 11.65 3.86 18.13
C LEU A 134 11.93 4.61 19.44
N SER A 135 11.71 5.93 19.44
CA SER A 135 11.82 6.73 20.64
C SER A 135 10.71 6.40 21.65
N ALA A 136 10.96 6.60 22.94
CA ALA A 136 9.94 6.44 23.98
C ALA A 136 8.74 7.38 23.75
N LEU A 137 8.98 8.59 23.26
CA LEU A 137 7.93 9.57 22.92
C LEU A 137 7.03 9.06 21.79
N THR A 138 7.62 8.47 20.72
CA THR A 138 6.85 7.87 19.62
C THR A 138 6.00 6.71 20.15
N GLN A 139 6.54 5.86 21.01
CA GLN A 139 5.81 4.73 21.57
C GLN A 139 4.65 5.19 22.48
N ALA A 140 4.88 6.17 23.36
CA ALA A 140 3.85 6.73 24.20
C ALA A 140 2.72 7.39 23.40
N ALA A 141 3.07 8.18 22.37
CA ALA A 141 2.10 8.80 21.48
C ALA A 141 1.31 7.76 20.66
N ALA A 142 1.96 6.68 20.23
CA ALA A 142 1.30 5.58 19.54
C ALA A 142 0.30 4.83 20.43
N GLN A 143 0.63 4.63 21.70
CA GLN A 143 -0.29 4.01 22.66
C GLN A 143 -1.56 4.87 22.81
N VAL A 144 -1.41 6.18 23.00
CA VAL A 144 -2.55 7.13 23.04
C VAL A 144 -3.36 7.07 21.75
N ALA A 145 -2.70 7.04 20.59
CA ALA A 145 -3.40 6.92 19.29
C ALA A 145 -4.21 5.62 19.16
N ILE A 146 -3.72 4.51 19.71
CA ILE A 146 -4.44 3.24 19.74
C ILE A 146 -5.64 3.31 20.69
N ASP A 147 -5.48 3.93 21.86
CA ASP A 147 -6.55 4.10 22.83
C ASP A 147 -7.68 4.97 22.26
N HIS A 148 -7.34 5.97 21.43
CA HIS A 148 -8.27 6.87 20.73
C HIS A 148 -8.56 6.44 19.28
N ARG A 149 -8.32 5.18 18.90
CA ARG A 149 -8.44 4.70 17.51
C ARG A 149 -9.81 4.95 16.88
N ALA A 150 -10.88 4.86 17.67
CA ALA A 150 -12.25 5.06 17.16
C ALA A 150 -12.44 6.50 16.66
N GLU A 151 -11.94 7.48 17.41
CA GLU A 151 -11.96 8.90 17.04
C GLU A 151 -11.07 9.17 15.83
N LEU A 152 -9.81 8.72 15.87
CA LEU A 152 -8.84 8.96 14.79
C LEU A 152 -9.27 8.32 13.46
N LEU A 153 -9.89 7.13 13.50
CA LEU A 153 -10.37 6.45 12.30
C LEU A 153 -11.74 6.91 11.83
N SER A 154 -12.46 7.74 12.61
CA SER A 154 -13.79 8.24 12.21
C SER A 154 -13.75 9.05 10.91
N GLY A 155 -12.64 9.75 10.64
CA GLY A 155 -12.43 10.51 9.40
C GLY A 155 -12.22 9.66 8.14
N VAL A 156 -11.98 8.35 8.27
CA VAL A 156 -11.73 7.47 7.10
C VAL A 156 -12.94 7.42 6.18
N SER A 157 -14.15 7.29 6.73
CA SER A 157 -15.39 7.29 5.94
C SER A 157 -15.61 8.60 5.18
N THR A 158 -15.27 9.73 5.79
CA THR A 158 -15.32 11.05 5.14
C THR A 158 -14.35 11.11 3.96
N LEU A 159 -13.13 10.62 4.12
CA LEU A 159 -12.14 10.57 3.04
C LEU A 159 -12.55 9.62 1.91
N ILE A 160 -13.20 8.49 2.23
CA ILE A 160 -13.76 7.58 1.22
C ILE A 160 -14.88 8.29 0.42
N ALA A 161 -15.78 9.01 1.09
CA ALA A 161 -16.82 9.79 0.42
C ALA A 161 -16.23 10.92 -0.45
N ALA A 162 -15.26 11.68 0.07
CA ALA A 162 -14.55 12.71 -0.67
C ALA A 162 -13.80 12.13 -1.89
N ARG A 163 -13.21 10.92 -1.78
CA ARG A 163 -12.61 10.22 -2.92
C ARG A 163 -13.63 10.02 -4.04
N ALA A 164 -14.84 9.56 -3.73
CA ALA A 164 -15.88 9.36 -4.73
C ALA A 164 -16.26 10.68 -5.44
N GLN A 165 -16.32 11.80 -4.70
CA GLN A 165 -16.59 13.12 -5.28
C GLN A 165 -15.45 13.57 -6.20
N VAL A 166 -14.18 13.39 -5.81
CA VAL A 166 -13.02 13.73 -6.64
C VAL A 166 -12.98 12.88 -7.90
N VAL A 167 -13.24 11.58 -7.81
CA VAL A 167 -13.36 10.68 -8.97
C VAL A 167 -14.43 11.18 -9.93
N LYS A 168 -15.62 11.51 -9.42
CA LYS A 168 -16.69 12.04 -10.23
C LYS A 168 -16.27 13.34 -10.92
N ALA A 169 -15.71 14.30 -10.18
CA ALA A 169 -15.29 15.59 -10.73
C ALA A 169 -14.22 15.45 -11.83
N LEU A 170 -13.23 14.58 -11.64
CA LEU A 170 -12.21 14.31 -12.67
C LEU A 170 -12.82 13.69 -13.92
N ASN A 171 -13.74 12.74 -13.77
CA ASN A 171 -14.43 12.11 -14.91
C ASN A 171 -15.34 13.12 -15.63
N ASP A 172 -16.04 14.00 -14.91
CA ASP A 172 -16.88 15.06 -15.50
C ASP A 172 -16.02 16.07 -16.31
N MET A 173 -14.74 16.25 -16.00
CA MET A 173 -13.77 17.02 -16.78
C MET A 173 -13.24 16.28 -18.02
N GLY A 174 -13.68 15.05 -18.29
CA GLY A 174 -13.19 14.22 -19.39
C GLY A 174 -11.88 13.49 -19.11
N LEU A 175 -11.42 13.46 -17.85
CA LEU A 175 -10.27 12.68 -17.43
C LEU A 175 -10.69 11.23 -17.11
N THR A 176 -9.74 10.32 -17.10
CA THR A 176 -9.96 8.92 -16.72
C THR A 176 -9.30 8.64 -15.38
N THR A 177 -10.05 8.12 -14.44
CA THR A 177 -9.54 7.74 -13.11
C THR A 177 -9.32 6.23 -13.04
N ILE A 178 -8.26 5.82 -12.33
CA ILE A 178 -8.04 4.42 -11.98
C ILE A 178 -8.79 4.12 -10.68
N GLU A 179 -9.46 2.95 -10.62
CA GLU A 179 -10.17 2.52 -9.42
C GLU A 179 -9.23 2.50 -8.20
N SER A 180 -9.68 3.11 -7.11
CA SER A 180 -8.86 3.25 -5.92
C SER A 180 -9.59 2.85 -4.65
N SER A 181 -8.91 2.03 -3.85
CA SER A 181 -9.25 1.68 -2.46
C SER A 181 -8.30 2.34 -1.45
N ALA A 182 -7.54 3.37 -1.87
CA ALA A 182 -6.61 4.12 -1.02
C ALA A 182 -7.14 5.54 -0.75
N ASN A 183 -6.38 6.37 -0.05
CA ASN A 183 -6.71 7.79 0.16
C ASN A 183 -6.17 8.70 -0.96
N PHE A 184 -6.04 8.21 -2.16
CA PHE A 184 -5.61 8.94 -3.34
C PHE A 184 -6.24 8.36 -4.61
N VAL A 185 -6.19 9.10 -5.71
CA VAL A 185 -6.67 8.68 -7.02
C VAL A 185 -5.57 8.91 -8.05
N LEU A 186 -5.26 7.89 -8.84
CA LEU A 186 -4.44 8.00 -10.04
C LEU A 186 -5.35 8.34 -11.22
N PHE A 187 -4.97 9.30 -12.06
CA PHE A 187 -5.77 9.72 -13.20
C PHE A 187 -4.92 10.04 -14.42
N THR A 188 -5.55 9.99 -15.59
CA THR A 188 -4.97 10.22 -16.92
C THR A 188 -5.97 10.93 -17.84
N GLY A 189 -5.62 11.11 -19.12
CA GLY A 189 -6.52 11.68 -20.13
C GLY A 189 -6.28 13.18 -20.39
N PHE A 190 -5.33 13.80 -19.74
CA PHE A 190 -4.89 15.16 -20.04
C PHE A 190 -3.95 15.18 -21.27
N LYS A 191 -3.88 16.34 -21.94
CA LYS A 191 -3.15 16.50 -23.21
C LYS A 191 -1.65 16.78 -23.04
N GLN A 192 -1.28 17.40 -21.93
CA GLN A 192 0.10 17.78 -21.62
C GLN A 192 0.90 16.57 -21.18
N ASP A 193 2.21 16.65 -21.21
CA ASP A 193 3.08 15.71 -20.51
C ASP A 193 2.94 15.85 -18.98
N SER A 194 3.04 14.73 -18.24
CA SER A 194 2.79 14.71 -16.79
C SER A 194 3.64 15.71 -16.00
N PRO A 195 4.97 15.81 -16.21
CA PRO A 195 5.80 16.80 -15.54
C PRO A 195 5.39 18.24 -15.86
N GLN A 196 4.99 18.53 -17.11
CA GLN A 196 4.55 19.86 -17.51
C GLN A 196 3.24 20.26 -16.85
N LEU A 197 2.25 19.35 -16.84
CA LEU A 197 0.98 19.59 -16.15
C LEU A 197 1.19 19.75 -14.65
N TRP A 198 2.03 18.90 -14.05
CA TRP A 198 2.38 19.00 -12.63
C TRP A 198 2.98 20.37 -12.29
N ALA A 199 3.96 20.85 -13.08
CA ALA A 199 4.59 22.15 -12.88
C ALA A 199 3.58 23.29 -13.01
N ALA A 200 2.71 23.27 -14.04
CA ALA A 200 1.69 24.28 -14.26
C ALA A 200 0.63 24.33 -13.13
N LEU A 201 0.31 23.20 -12.53
CA LEU A 201 -0.57 23.12 -11.35
C LEU A 201 0.12 23.69 -10.11
N LEU A 202 1.40 23.39 -9.91
CA LEU A 202 2.21 23.90 -8.81
C LEU A 202 2.31 25.43 -8.85
N GLU A 203 2.51 26.03 -10.04
CA GLU A 203 2.50 27.49 -10.22
C GLU A 203 1.15 28.13 -9.83
N LYS A 204 0.06 27.38 -9.92
CA LYS A 204 -1.28 27.80 -9.47
C LYS A 204 -1.56 27.50 -7.99
N GLY A 205 -0.56 27.01 -7.24
CA GLY A 205 -0.71 26.64 -5.83
C GLY A 205 -1.35 25.28 -5.60
N VAL A 206 -1.53 24.46 -6.65
CA VAL A 206 -2.12 23.11 -6.54
C VAL A 206 -1.01 22.06 -6.52
N LEU A 207 -0.76 21.49 -5.36
CA LEU A 207 0.27 20.45 -5.16
C LEU A 207 -0.34 19.05 -5.24
N ILE A 208 -0.12 18.39 -6.36
CA ILE A 208 -0.40 16.97 -6.54
C ILE A 208 0.91 16.18 -6.76
N ARG A 209 0.85 14.92 -7.08
CA ARG A 209 2.05 14.08 -7.24
C ARG A 209 2.23 13.63 -8.68
N ASP A 210 3.37 13.94 -9.27
CA ASP A 210 3.93 13.16 -10.36
C ASP A 210 4.56 11.89 -9.77
N VAL A 211 4.10 10.74 -10.22
CA VAL A 211 4.53 9.41 -9.72
C VAL A 211 5.51 8.70 -10.64
N GLY A 212 5.96 9.38 -11.71
CA GLY A 212 6.88 8.82 -12.69
C GLY A 212 6.25 7.81 -13.66
N LEU A 213 4.92 7.75 -13.72
CA LEU A 213 4.17 7.00 -14.72
C LEU A 213 3.77 7.97 -15.84
N SER A 214 4.31 7.75 -17.04
CA SER A 214 4.01 8.63 -18.20
C SER A 214 2.50 8.69 -18.46
N GLY A 215 1.97 9.91 -18.60
CA GLY A 215 0.55 10.16 -18.83
C GLY A 215 -0.33 10.06 -17.57
N TYR A 216 0.23 9.89 -16.38
CA TYR A 216 -0.53 9.79 -15.13
C TYR A 216 -0.06 10.80 -14.09
N LEU A 217 -1.01 11.30 -13.30
CA LEU A 217 -0.78 12.07 -12.09
C LEU A 217 -1.64 11.50 -10.95
N ARG A 218 -1.22 11.72 -9.70
CA ARG A 218 -1.93 11.22 -8.51
C ARG A 218 -2.34 12.36 -7.60
N VAL A 219 -3.61 12.44 -7.24
CA VAL A 219 -4.14 13.36 -6.23
C VAL A 219 -4.40 12.62 -4.93
N THR A 220 -3.95 13.17 -3.81
CA THR A 220 -4.27 12.67 -2.47
C THR A 220 -5.56 13.33 -1.99
N ILE A 221 -6.45 12.55 -1.41
CA ILE A 221 -7.71 13.01 -0.85
C ILE A 221 -7.44 13.60 0.53
N GLY A 222 -7.92 14.81 0.76
CA GLY A 222 -7.84 15.54 2.03
C GLY A 222 -9.22 15.90 2.55
N ASN A 223 -9.25 16.57 3.70
CA ASN A 223 -10.42 17.25 4.21
C ASN A 223 -10.63 18.59 3.48
N GLU A 224 -11.81 19.19 3.61
CA GLU A 224 -12.13 20.55 3.19
C GLU A 224 -11.32 21.59 3.98
#